data_229b49a1216a27d0636332e75a37262c
#
_entry.id   229b49a1216a27d0636332e75a37262c
#
_cell.length_a   1.000
_cell.length_b   1.000
_cell.length_c   1.000
_cell.angle_alpha   90.00
_cell.angle_beta   90.00
_cell.angle_gamma   90.00
#
_symmetry.space_group_name_H-M   'P 1'
#
loop_
_entity.id
_entity.type
_entity.pdbx_description
1 polymer ?
#
loop_
_entity_poly.entity_id
_entity_poly.type
_entity_poly.pdbx_seq_one_letter_code
_entity_poly.pdbx_strand_id
1 'polypeptide(L)'
;IQVNRNFIIFVTSFRHGSIGLPCLYSFRLMYRLLTILISFLFTAHAMRASVAIPYVFVKNYTVDDYKASCQNWGFSLTPDGMLYVANNSGLLAFDGNTWKLYSLPGQEEVTGVTNYNDTIYTRNETMLGSWTYDKDGILRYHPLDTVPPEVRFTPPPVEIPFTLPKEIQDAQPSAFATNGTLFFIGTLTQGLYITDSDGTILQHLSLQNQLQDNIVRFICVQDNRQIWVALDNGLSQISFDPPITLLGKRSEIGKLVNAGLDGEELYIQTNLGYFKRSLGATSPFISVSKAEAQPCFRIEKEPAPTVKKLFRDTEAVGVFADAEHVYPAGDNLYWLSVENEAGLFHVADGIGTLKCRLLFDNYNMNLVTRGKRIIPLNDSLVLVSAMQGTL
;
A
#
# COMPACT_ATOMS: atom_id res chain seq x y z
N ILE A 1 -22.20 11.70 -13.63
CA ILE A 1 -23.55 11.68 -13.00
C ILE A 1 -24.56 11.93 -14.11
N GLN A 2 -25.13 10.88 -14.67
CA GLN A 2 -26.30 10.99 -15.56
C GLN A 2 -27.53 11.02 -14.67
N VAL A 3 -28.17 12.19 -14.58
CA VAL A 3 -29.46 12.36 -13.94
C VAL A 3 -30.54 11.90 -14.92
N ASN A 4 -31.14 10.76 -14.62
CA ASN A 4 -32.26 10.23 -15.36
C ASN A 4 -33.52 11.01 -14.95
N ARG A 5 -34.00 11.92 -15.81
CA ARG A 5 -35.26 12.66 -15.66
C ARG A 5 -36.40 11.80 -16.14
N ASN A 6 -37.09 11.12 -15.27
CA ASN A 6 -38.47 10.67 -15.49
C ASN A 6 -39.16 10.59 -14.14
N PHE A 7 -39.67 11.70 -13.64
CA PHE A 7 -40.68 11.77 -12.62
C PHE A 7 -42.00 12.22 -13.27
N ILE A 8 -42.94 11.28 -13.40
CA ILE A 8 -44.31 11.60 -13.80
C ILE A 8 -45.02 12.05 -12.53
N ILE A 9 -45.40 13.33 -12.48
CA ILE A 9 -46.23 13.88 -11.42
C ILE A 9 -47.68 13.63 -11.81
N PHE A 10 -48.38 12.73 -11.12
CA PHE A 10 -49.83 12.63 -11.19
C PHE A 10 -50.43 13.75 -10.34
N VAL A 11 -50.98 14.77 -10.98
CA VAL A 11 -51.85 15.75 -10.33
C VAL A 11 -53.30 15.23 -10.45
N THR A 12 -53.82 14.62 -9.40
CA THR A 12 -55.23 14.33 -9.29
C THR A 12 -55.96 15.57 -8.77
N SER A 13 -56.78 16.17 -9.59
CA SER A 13 -57.70 17.25 -9.26
C SER A 13 -58.80 16.67 -8.35
N PHE A 14 -58.82 17.03 -7.08
CA PHE A 14 -59.93 16.80 -6.18
C PHE A 14 -60.87 18.02 -6.13
N ARG A 15 -62.11 17.83 -6.55
CA ARG A 15 -63.23 18.77 -6.38
C ARG A 15 -63.53 18.99 -4.89
N HIS A 16 -63.83 20.23 -4.54
CA HIS A 16 -64.22 20.69 -3.24
C HIS A 16 -65.37 19.91 -2.63
N GLY A 17 -65.09 19.26 -1.51
CA GLY A 17 -66.05 18.90 -0.49
C GLY A 17 -65.54 19.41 0.83
N SER A 18 -66.32 20.19 1.55
CA SER A 18 -66.00 20.83 2.83
C SER A 18 -65.74 19.78 3.93
N ILE A 19 -64.51 19.50 4.21
CA ILE A 19 -64.05 18.69 5.35
C ILE A 19 -63.36 19.62 6.38
N GLY A 20 -63.80 19.54 7.64
CA GLY A 20 -63.44 20.45 8.73
C GLY A 20 -61.95 20.59 9.01
N LEU A 21 -61.54 21.77 9.43
CA LEU A 21 -60.19 22.25 9.70
C LEU A 21 -59.21 21.36 10.52
N PRO A 22 -59.61 20.47 11.43
CA PRO A 22 -58.63 19.68 12.20
C PRO A 22 -57.98 18.55 11.39
N CYS A 23 -58.61 18.05 10.33
CA CYS A 23 -58.07 16.93 9.56
C CYS A 23 -56.93 17.32 8.61
N LEU A 24 -56.94 18.55 8.11
CA LEU A 24 -55.92 19.08 7.21
C LEU A 24 -54.55 19.35 7.88
N TYR A 25 -54.55 19.68 9.18
CA TYR A 25 -53.33 19.87 9.95
C TYR A 25 -52.61 18.55 10.22
N SER A 26 -53.35 17.49 10.53
CA SER A 26 -52.85 16.16 10.77
C SER A 26 -52.21 15.57 9.46
N PHE A 27 -52.86 15.76 8.30
CA PHE A 27 -52.38 15.29 7.01
C PHE A 27 -51.09 16.04 6.57
N ARG A 28 -51.00 17.36 6.81
CA ARG A 28 -49.80 18.15 6.50
C ARG A 28 -48.64 17.79 7.40
N LEU A 29 -48.85 17.47 8.64
CA LEU A 29 -47.84 17.03 9.58
C LEU A 29 -47.32 15.63 9.20
N MET A 30 -48.24 14.71 8.88
CA MET A 30 -47.91 13.37 8.43
C MET A 30 -47.10 13.38 7.11
N TYR A 31 -47.45 14.24 6.16
CA TYR A 31 -46.72 14.39 4.90
C TYR A 31 -45.34 14.97 5.12
N ARG A 32 -45.15 15.95 6.02
CA ARG A 32 -43.85 16.47 6.39
C ARG A 32 -42.99 15.43 7.11
N LEU A 33 -43.54 14.64 7.99
CA LEU A 33 -42.85 13.55 8.66
C LEU A 33 -42.43 12.44 7.68
N LEU A 34 -43.30 12.11 6.73
CA LEU A 34 -43.03 11.13 5.68
C LEU A 34 -41.92 11.62 4.71
N THR A 35 -41.95 12.89 4.32
CA THR A 35 -40.89 13.46 3.47
C THR A 35 -39.54 13.55 4.19
N ILE A 36 -39.54 13.86 5.48
CA ILE A 36 -38.34 13.85 6.31
C ILE A 36 -37.81 12.42 6.46
N LEU A 37 -38.68 11.44 6.69
CA LEU A 37 -38.32 10.02 6.81
C LEU A 37 -37.76 9.48 5.49
N ILE A 38 -38.36 9.79 4.35
CA ILE A 38 -37.91 9.41 3.02
C ILE A 38 -36.58 10.10 2.72
N SER A 39 -36.40 11.39 3.05
CA SER A 39 -35.15 12.10 2.91
C SER A 39 -34.05 11.49 3.76
N PHE A 40 -34.36 11.09 4.99
CA PHE A 40 -33.42 10.42 5.89
C PHE A 40 -33.03 9.00 5.40
N LEU A 41 -33.97 8.26 4.84
CA LEU A 41 -33.72 6.96 4.19
C LEU A 41 -32.85 7.12 2.93
N PHE A 42 -33.07 8.16 2.12
CA PHE A 42 -32.24 8.46 0.95
C PHE A 42 -30.84 8.90 1.34
N THR A 43 -30.68 9.71 2.38
CA THR A 43 -29.35 10.11 2.88
C THR A 43 -28.60 8.96 3.54
N ALA A 44 -29.30 8.07 4.25
CA ALA A 44 -28.69 6.87 4.84
C ALA A 44 -28.19 5.86 3.77
N HIS A 45 -28.84 5.82 2.59
CA HIS A 45 -28.35 4.99 1.46
C HIS A 45 -27.23 5.67 0.66
N ALA A 46 -27.08 7.01 0.72
CA ALA A 46 -26.04 7.74 0.00
C ALA A 46 -24.70 7.78 0.74
N MET A 47 -24.65 7.42 2.03
CA MET A 47 -23.43 7.34 2.83
C MET A 47 -22.84 5.92 2.89
N ARG A 48 -22.96 5.11 1.86
CA ARG A 48 -21.98 4.06 1.64
C ARG A 48 -20.71 4.76 1.15
N ALA A 49 -19.80 5.01 2.06
CA ALA A 49 -18.45 5.35 1.66
C ALA A 49 -17.99 4.23 0.71
N SER A 50 -17.84 4.54 -0.55
CA SER A 50 -17.15 3.63 -1.48
C SER A 50 -15.79 3.42 -0.85
N VAL A 51 -15.54 2.22 -0.34
CA VAL A 51 -14.19 1.83 0.08
C VAL A 51 -13.37 1.97 -1.18
N ALA A 52 -12.54 3.00 -1.23
CA ALA A 52 -11.64 3.21 -2.35
C ALA A 52 -10.80 1.94 -2.44
N ILE A 53 -10.71 1.34 -3.63
CA ILE A 53 -9.86 0.16 -3.85
C ILE A 53 -8.45 0.60 -3.47
N PRO A 54 -7.85 0.06 -2.39
CA PRO A 54 -6.55 0.52 -1.95
C PRO A 54 -5.52 0.19 -3.04
N TYR A 55 -4.73 1.16 -3.40
CA TYR A 55 -3.53 0.86 -4.19
C TYR A 55 -2.60 0.01 -3.34
N VAL A 56 -2.18 -1.11 -3.89
CA VAL A 56 -1.39 -2.11 -3.18
C VAL A 56 0.02 -2.15 -3.76
N PHE A 57 1.02 -2.00 -2.92
CA PHE A 57 2.41 -2.20 -3.26
C PHE A 57 2.91 -3.49 -2.60
N VAL A 58 3.51 -4.40 -3.39
CA VAL A 58 4.03 -5.67 -2.92
C VAL A 58 5.54 -5.69 -3.04
N LYS A 59 6.24 -5.86 -1.92
CA LYS A 59 7.67 -6.15 -1.86
C LYS A 59 7.86 -7.64 -1.59
N ASN A 60 8.41 -8.35 -2.55
CA ASN A 60 8.73 -9.77 -2.42
C ASN A 60 10.16 -9.93 -1.89
N TYR A 61 10.33 -10.87 -0.96
CA TYR A 61 11.60 -11.32 -0.45
C TYR A 61 11.80 -12.77 -0.85
N THR A 62 12.84 -13.02 -1.64
CA THR A 62 13.20 -14.35 -2.13
C THR A 62 14.19 -15.03 -1.19
N VAL A 63 14.44 -16.29 -1.42
CA VAL A 63 15.51 -17.05 -0.74
C VAL A 63 16.87 -16.33 -0.84
N ASP A 64 17.12 -15.63 -1.96
CA ASP A 64 18.35 -14.88 -2.15
C ASP A 64 18.46 -13.65 -1.25
N ASP A 65 17.35 -13.08 -0.82
CA ASP A 65 17.33 -11.93 0.07
C ASP A 65 17.60 -12.35 1.53
N TYR A 66 16.94 -13.39 2.03
CA TYR A 66 17.04 -13.82 3.44
C TYR A 66 17.96 -15.03 3.68
N LYS A 67 18.54 -15.65 2.63
CA LYS A 67 19.55 -16.73 2.70
C LYS A 67 19.14 -17.92 3.58
N ALA A 68 17.89 -18.38 3.48
CA ALA A 68 17.34 -19.53 4.20
C ALA A 68 16.43 -20.38 3.32
N SER A 69 15.71 -21.34 3.86
CA SER A 69 14.77 -22.17 3.10
C SER A 69 13.63 -21.35 2.51
N CYS A 70 13.08 -21.82 1.38
CA CYS A 70 11.95 -21.16 0.71
C CYS A 70 10.67 -21.15 1.55
N GLN A 71 10.44 -22.20 2.37
CA GLN A 71 9.19 -22.40 3.10
C GLN A 71 9.19 -21.65 4.42
N ASN A 72 8.14 -20.84 4.62
CA ASN A 72 7.89 -20.05 5.80
C ASN A 72 6.52 -20.39 6.38
N TRP A 73 6.46 -20.63 7.70
CA TRP A 73 5.28 -21.15 8.38
C TRP A 73 4.45 -20.09 9.10
N GLY A 74 5.08 -19.03 9.55
CA GLY A 74 4.41 -17.99 10.30
C GLY A 74 5.32 -16.86 10.72
N PHE A 75 4.71 -15.84 11.29
CA PHE A 75 5.38 -14.61 11.73
C PHE A 75 5.07 -14.26 13.16
N SER A 76 5.99 -13.54 13.76
CA SER A 76 5.77 -12.79 14.99
C SER A 76 6.40 -11.40 14.84
N LEU A 77 5.61 -10.37 15.07
CA LEU A 77 6.06 -8.98 15.03
C LEU A 77 6.13 -8.43 16.44
N THR A 78 7.27 -7.87 16.81
CA THR A 78 7.46 -7.24 18.12
C THR A 78 7.04 -5.77 18.10
N PRO A 79 6.72 -5.16 19.25
CA PRO A 79 6.30 -3.76 19.31
C PRO A 79 7.35 -2.75 18.80
N ASP A 80 8.63 -3.10 18.86
CA ASP A 80 9.75 -2.32 18.33
C ASP A 80 9.98 -2.52 16.82
N GLY A 81 9.13 -3.33 16.16
CA GLY A 81 9.13 -3.49 14.70
C GLY A 81 10.00 -4.61 14.16
N MET A 82 10.61 -5.43 15.02
CA MET A 82 11.33 -6.64 14.60
C MET A 82 10.35 -7.69 14.12
N LEU A 83 10.60 -8.26 12.94
CA LEU A 83 9.85 -9.39 12.40
C LEU A 83 10.64 -10.68 12.60
N TYR A 84 10.02 -11.68 13.21
CA TYR A 84 10.54 -13.03 13.33
C TYR A 84 9.72 -13.99 12.49
N VAL A 85 10.41 -14.87 11.75
CA VAL A 85 9.77 -15.80 10.81
C VAL A 85 10.15 -17.23 11.14
N ALA A 86 9.16 -18.08 11.27
CA ALA A 86 9.34 -19.52 11.37
C ALA A 86 9.67 -20.09 9.98
N ASN A 87 10.88 -20.61 9.81
CA ASN A 87 11.41 -21.07 8.52
C ASN A 87 12.00 -22.47 8.66
N ASN A 88 12.02 -23.26 7.60
CA ASN A 88 12.59 -24.60 7.59
C ASN A 88 14.11 -24.64 7.92
N SER A 89 14.82 -23.52 7.82
CA SER A 89 16.23 -23.43 8.21
C SER A 89 16.46 -22.92 9.63
N GLY A 90 15.37 -22.59 10.36
CA GLY A 90 15.46 -22.02 11.70
C GLY A 90 14.61 -20.78 11.90
N LEU A 91 15.03 -19.88 12.79
CA LEU A 91 14.39 -18.61 13.07
C LEU A 91 15.02 -17.50 12.23
N LEU A 92 14.26 -16.89 11.32
CA LEU A 92 14.67 -15.67 10.64
C LEU A 92 14.27 -14.44 11.46
N ALA A 93 15.12 -13.43 11.49
CA ALA A 93 14.83 -12.12 12.05
C ALA A 93 15.07 -11.03 10.99
N PHE A 94 14.19 -10.02 10.97
CA PHE A 94 14.27 -8.89 10.05
C PHE A 94 14.07 -7.58 10.83
N ASP A 95 15.03 -6.68 10.72
CA ASP A 95 15.04 -5.38 11.43
C ASP A 95 14.48 -4.23 10.58
N GLY A 96 13.82 -4.53 9.45
CA GLY A 96 13.36 -3.55 8.47
C GLY A 96 14.35 -3.35 7.32
N ASN A 97 15.61 -3.77 7.47
CA ASN A 97 16.67 -3.60 6.48
C ASN A 97 17.44 -4.90 6.21
N THR A 98 17.79 -5.65 7.25
CA THR A 98 18.70 -6.80 7.17
C THR A 98 18.01 -8.07 7.67
N TRP A 99 18.18 -9.16 6.92
CA TRP A 99 17.78 -10.51 7.33
C TRP A 99 18.89 -11.22 8.08
N LYS A 100 18.53 -11.94 9.14
CA LYS A 100 19.46 -12.78 9.90
C LYS A 100 18.82 -14.11 10.23
N LEU A 101 19.54 -15.20 9.92
CA LEU A 101 19.12 -16.56 10.27
C LEU A 101 19.77 -16.98 11.58
N TYR A 102 18.95 -17.54 12.47
CA TYR A 102 19.36 -18.19 13.69
C TYR A 102 18.96 -19.66 13.62
N SER A 103 19.93 -20.55 13.55
CA SER A 103 19.69 -21.99 13.49
C SER A 103 19.43 -22.56 14.89
N LEU A 104 18.50 -23.49 14.97
CA LEU A 104 18.31 -24.34 16.13
C LEU A 104 19.46 -25.33 16.28
N PRO A 105 19.70 -25.87 17.48
CA PRO A 105 20.57 -27.01 17.65
C PRO A 105 20.16 -28.16 16.74
N GLY A 106 21.12 -28.79 16.05
CA GLY A 106 20.81 -29.83 15.06
C GLY A 106 20.34 -29.34 13.70
N GLN A 107 20.28 -28.03 13.45
CA GLN A 107 19.77 -27.41 12.22
C GLN A 107 18.30 -27.78 11.93
N GLU A 108 17.54 -27.91 12.99
CA GLU A 108 16.10 -28.20 12.93
C GLU A 108 15.29 -27.03 12.39
N GLU A 109 14.16 -27.35 11.77
CA GLU A 109 13.19 -26.36 11.31
C GLU A 109 12.47 -25.65 12.47
N VAL A 110 11.92 -24.48 12.18
CA VAL A 110 10.96 -23.78 13.04
C VAL A 110 9.61 -23.74 12.33
N THR A 111 8.58 -24.34 12.94
CA THR A 111 7.22 -24.38 12.38
C THR A 111 6.26 -23.43 13.07
N GLY A 112 6.66 -22.84 14.19
CA GLY A 112 5.88 -21.82 14.89
C GLY A 112 6.75 -20.83 15.62
N VAL A 113 6.39 -19.56 15.55
CA VAL A 113 7.04 -18.45 16.25
C VAL A 113 6.00 -17.52 16.85
N THR A 114 6.27 -17.03 18.04
CA THR A 114 5.46 -16.02 18.73
C THR A 114 6.33 -15.22 19.68
N ASN A 115 5.89 -14.03 20.08
CA ASN A 115 6.56 -13.22 21.09
C ASN A 115 5.62 -12.96 22.28
N TYR A 116 6.20 -12.92 23.46
CA TYR A 116 5.52 -12.55 24.69
C TYR A 116 6.55 -11.99 25.70
N ASN A 117 6.28 -10.80 26.25
CA ASN A 117 7.15 -10.13 27.23
C ASN A 117 8.64 -10.10 26.80
N ASP A 118 8.93 -9.50 25.65
CA ASP A 118 10.26 -9.33 25.04
C ASP A 118 11.04 -10.65 24.82
N THR A 119 10.35 -11.77 24.93
CA THR A 119 10.91 -13.10 24.66
C THR A 119 10.27 -13.69 23.43
N ILE A 120 11.09 -14.22 22.53
CA ILE A 120 10.63 -14.92 21.34
C ILE A 120 10.54 -16.40 21.67
N TYR A 121 9.45 -17.03 21.34
CA TYR A 121 9.22 -18.46 21.50
C TYR A 121 9.13 -19.14 20.15
N THR A 122 9.80 -20.27 20.01
CA THR A 122 9.76 -21.10 18.80
C THR A 122 9.40 -22.52 19.12
N ARG A 123 8.76 -23.18 18.18
CA ARG A 123 8.48 -24.61 18.26
C ARG A 123 8.61 -25.30 16.90
N ASN A 124 8.83 -26.61 16.94
CA ASN A 124 8.56 -27.56 15.88
C ASN A 124 7.83 -28.79 16.46
N GLU A 125 7.89 -29.96 15.83
CA GLU A 125 7.23 -31.15 16.33
C GLU A 125 7.89 -31.72 17.61
N THR A 126 9.20 -31.51 17.77
CA THR A 126 10.01 -32.16 18.84
C THR A 126 10.65 -31.16 19.80
N MET A 127 10.80 -29.90 19.37
CA MET A 127 11.52 -28.86 20.11
C MET A 127 10.62 -27.68 20.45
N LEU A 128 10.79 -27.21 21.68
CA LEU A 128 10.19 -25.99 22.19
C LEU A 128 11.28 -25.15 22.83
N GLY A 129 11.31 -23.87 22.61
CA GLY A 129 12.31 -23.01 23.20
C GLY A 129 12.01 -21.54 23.16
N SER A 130 12.80 -20.78 23.87
CA SER A 130 12.77 -19.34 23.91
C SER A 130 14.09 -18.77 23.40
N TRP A 131 13.99 -17.51 22.95
CA TRP A 131 15.14 -16.75 22.50
C TRP A 131 15.17 -15.41 23.23
N THR A 132 16.33 -15.10 23.80
CA THR A 132 16.56 -13.83 24.48
C THR A 132 17.90 -13.24 24.03
N TYR A 133 18.01 -11.92 24.04
CA TYR A 133 19.26 -11.25 23.76
C TYR A 133 20.20 -11.38 24.97
N ASP A 134 21.44 -11.77 24.72
CA ASP A 134 22.50 -11.71 25.74
C ASP A 134 23.00 -10.25 25.88
N LYS A 135 23.93 -10.07 26.85
CA LYS A 135 24.54 -8.74 27.11
C LYS A 135 25.33 -8.15 25.95
N ASP A 136 25.66 -8.95 24.96
CA ASP A 136 26.39 -8.56 23.75
C ASP A 136 25.42 -8.30 22.57
N GLY A 137 24.11 -8.35 22.82
CA GLY A 137 23.05 -8.14 21.81
C GLY A 137 22.90 -9.31 20.83
N ILE A 138 23.35 -10.50 21.23
CA ILE A 138 23.21 -11.71 20.41
C ILE A 138 22.00 -12.51 20.90
N LEU A 139 21.11 -12.87 19.99
CA LEU A 139 19.94 -13.69 20.27
C LEU A 139 20.38 -15.14 20.55
N ARG A 140 20.01 -15.69 21.73
CA ARG A 140 20.39 -17.02 22.19
C ARG A 140 19.16 -17.89 22.37
N TYR A 141 19.28 -19.14 21.96
CA TYR A 141 18.27 -20.19 22.15
C TYR A 141 18.39 -20.85 23.51
N HIS A 142 17.24 -21.05 24.15
CA HIS A 142 17.09 -21.77 25.43
C HIS A 142 16.01 -22.82 25.25
N PRO A 143 16.32 -24.13 25.33
CA PRO A 143 15.31 -25.18 25.24
C PRO A 143 14.34 -25.09 26.41
N LEU A 144 13.08 -25.41 26.17
CA LEU A 144 12.01 -25.41 27.17
C LEU A 144 11.21 -26.71 27.10
N ASP A 145 10.72 -27.17 28.25
CA ASP A 145 9.75 -28.26 28.31
C ASP A 145 8.32 -27.76 28.11
N THR A 146 8.04 -26.54 28.56
CA THR A 146 6.71 -25.89 28.46
C THR A 146 6.86 -24.40 28.24
N VAL A 147 5.80 -23.74 27.71
CA VAL A 147 5.69 -22.29 27.63
C VAL A 147 4.69 -21.74 28.63
N PRO A 148 4.77 -20.45 29.00
CA PRO A 148 3.74 -19.78 29.78
C PRO A 148 2.36 -19.95 29.17
N PRO A 149 1.28 -20.05 29.96
CA PRO A 149 -0.08 -20.27 29.43
C PRO A 149 -0.58 -19.20 28.49
N GLU A 150 0.00 -18.01 28.55
CA GLU A 150 -0.32 -16.86 27.70
C GLU A 150 0.32 -16.94 26.31
N VAL A 151 1.38 -17.74 26.17
CA VAL A 151 2.10 -17.93 24.91
C VAL A 151 1.26 -18.77 23.95
N ARG A 152 0.91 -18.20 22.81
CA ARG A 152 0.12 -18.86 21.77
C ARG A 152 0.81 -18.74 20.43
N PHE A 153 1.07 -19.89 19.79
CA PHE A 153 1.67 -19.96 18.45
C PHE A 153 0.64 -19.80 17.33
N THR A 154 -0.63 -19.96 17.64
CA THR A 154 -1.70 -19.79 16.67
C THR A 154 -2.40 -18.47 16.97
N PRO A 155 -2.55 -17.57 16.01
CA PRO A 155 -3.32 -16.35 16.20
C PRO A 155 -4.78 -16.69 16.54
N PRO A 156 -5.49 -15.80 17.23
CA PRO A 156 -6.92 -15.99 17.47
C PRO A 156 -7.64 -16.11 16.12
N PRO A 157 -8.70 -16.94 16.04
CA PRO A 157 -9.48 -17.08 14.82
C PRO A 157 -10.10 -15.73 14.44
N VAL A 158 -10.02 -15.39 13.16
CA VAL A 158 -10.66 -14.18 12.61
C VAL A 158 -12.11 -14.52 12.30
N GLU A 159 -13.04 -13.81 12.92
CA GLU A 159 -14.45 -13.89 12.57
C GLU A 159 -14.67 -13.16 11.23
N ILE A 160 -15.21 -13.89 10.26
CA ILE A 160 -15.58 -13.34 8.95
C ILE A 160 -17.07 -13.02 8.99
N PRO A 161 -17.46 -11.74 8.88
CA PRO A 161 -18.86 -11.32 9.04
C PRO A 161 -19.73 -11.60 7.81
N PHE A 162 -19.17 -12.19 6.76
CA PHE A 162 -19.86 -12.46 5.49
C PHE A 162 -19.62 -13.90 5.01
N THR A 163 -20.45 -14.35 4.08
CA THR A 163 -20.21 -15.61 3.38
C THR A 163 -19.11 -15.40 2.35
N LEU A 164 -18.09 -16.24 2.38
CA LEU A 164 -17.00 -16.17 1.41
C LEU A 164 -17.53 -16.27 -0.02
N PRO A 165 -17.12 -15.38 -0.93
CA PRO A 165 -17.39 -15.52 -2.36
C PRO A 165 -16.97 -16.88 -2.89
N LYS A 166 -17.73 -17.44 -3.84
CA LYS A 166 -17.45 -18.77 -4.39
C LYS A 166 -16.03 -18.88 -4.96
N GLU A 167 -15.55 -17.85 -5.60
CA GLU A 167 -14.19 -17.76 -6.14
C GLU A 167 -13.14 -18.02 -5.04
N ILE A 168 -13.32 -17.44 -3.86
CA ILE A 168 -12.41 -17.63 -2.72
C ILE A 168 -12.59 -19.05 -2.13
N GLN A 169 -13.83 -19.56 -2.04
CA GLN A 169 -14.07 -20.91 -1.55
C GLN A 169 -13.38 -21.97 -2.45
N ASP A 170 -13.52 -21.83 -3.76
CA ASP A 170 -12.92 -22.72 -4.75
C ASP A 170 -11.38 -22.66 -4.74
N ALA A 171 -10.80 -21.52 -4.29
CA ALA A 171 -9.36 -21.32 -4.16
C ALA A 171 -8.75 -21.97 -2.89
N GLN A 172 -9.53 -22.65 -2.06
CA GLN A 172 -9.10 -23.32 -0.82
C GLN A 172 -8.47 -22.35 0.20
N PRO A 173 -9.29 -21.59 0.95
CA PRO A 173 -8.81 -20.66 1.96
C PRO A 173 -7.94 -21.35 3.01
N SER A 174 -6.80 -20.74 3.34
CA SER A 174 -5.78 -21.31 4.24
C SER A 174 -5.39 -20.38 5.39
N ALA A 175 -5.45 -19.06 5.18
CA ALA A 175 -5.05 -18.06 6.16
C ALA A 175 -6.01 -16.87 6.14
N PHE A 176 -6.28 -16.33 7.33
CA PHE A 176 -7.19 -15.20 7.51
C PHE A 176 -6.57 -14.16 8.43
N ALA A 177 -6.71 -12.88 8.07
CA ALA A 177 -6.35 -11.76 8.91
C ALA A 177 -7.26 -10.56 8.63
N THR A 178 -7.30 -9.59 9.53
CA THR A 178 -8.02 -8.32 9.34
C THR A 178 -7.31 -7.18 10.05
N ASN A 179 -7.37 -5.99 9.47
CA ASN A 179 -6.97 -4.75 10.13
C ASN A 179 -8.18 -3.98 10.69
N GLY A 180 -9.35 -4.62 10.76
CA GLY A 180 -10.60 -4.02 11.21
C GLY A 180 -11.45 -3.40 10.09
N THR A 181 -10.85 -3.04 8.96
CA THR A 181 -11.53 -2.46 7.78
C THR A 181 -11.52 -3.40 6.59
N LEU A 182 -10.39 -4.05 6.36
CA LEU A 182 -10.17 -4.99 5.27
C LEU A 182 -9.99 -6.40 5.83
N PHE A 183 -10.42 -7.39 5.06
CA PHE A 183 -10.20 -8.80 5.33
C PHE A 183 -9.21 -9.36 4.31
N PHE A 184 -8.21 -10.05 4.81
CA PHE A 184 -7.14 -10.66 4.04
C PHE A 184 -7.34 -12.17 4.08
N ILE A 185 -7.54 -12.78 2.93
CA ILE A 185 -7.87 -14.20 2.79
C ILE A 185 -6.83 -14.85 1.88
N GLY A 186 -5.91 -15.56 2.51
CA GLY A 186 -4.91 -16.37 1.83
C GLY A 186 -5.51 -17.69 1.38
N THR A 187 -5.04 -18.22 0.24
CA THR A 187 -5.52 -19.46 -0.33
C THR A 187 -4.36 -20.39 -0.67
N LEU A 188 -4.66 -21.67 -0.94
CA LEU A 188 -3.66 -22.64 -1.36
C LEU A 188 -3.41 -22.65 -2.87
N THR A 189 -4.26 -22.01 -3.67
CA THR A 189 -4.16 -22.14 -5.14
C THR A 189 -4.13 -20.81 -5.89
N GLN A 190 -4.68 -19.74 -5.32
CA GLN A 190 -4.90 -18.47 -6.03
C GLN A 190 -4.26 -17.24 -5.37
N GLY A 191 -3.46 -17.41 -4.33
CA GLY A 191 -2.80 -16.31 -3.66
C GLY A 191 -3.68 -15.64 -2.60
N LEU A 192 -3.68 -14.32 -2.57
CA LEU A 192 -4.30 -13.51 -1.54
C LEU A 192 -5.47 -12.68 -2.10
N TYR A 193 -6.62 -12.80 -1.48
CA TYR A 193 -7.77 -11.94 -1.71
C TYR A 193 -7.88 -10.89 -0.60
N ILE A 194 -8.23 -9.67 -0.99
CA ILE A 194 -8.50 -8.56 -0.09
C ILE A 194 -9.95 -8.14 -0.30
N THR A 195 -10.74 -8.19 0.75
CA THR A 195 -12.17 -7.87 0.70
C THR A 195 -12.53 -6.77 1.70
N ASP A 196 -13.66 -6.13 1.47
CA ASP A 196 -14.32 -5.28 2.47
C ASP A 196 -15.13 -6.10 3.48
N SER A 197 -15.84 -5.41 4.37
CA SER A 197 -16.71 -6.03 5.40
C SER A 197 -17.94 -6.74 4.84
N ASP A 198 -18.32 -6.48 3.60
CA ASP A 198 -19.44 -7.11 2.92
C ASP A 198 -19.02 -8.33 2.08
N GLY A 199 -17.71 -8.61 2.03
CA GLY A 199 -17.13 -9.69 1.25
C GLY A 199 -16.88 -9.34 -0.22
N THR A 200 -16.99 -8.06 -0.61
CA THR A 200 -16.66 -7.61 -1.96
C THR A 200 -15.16 -7.73 -2.17
N ILE A 201 -14.73 -8.42 -3.21
CA ILE A 201 -13.31 -8.54 -3.57
C ILE A 201 -12.83 -7.19 -4.11
N LEU A 202 -11.94 -6.54 -3.34
CA LEU A 202 -11.33 -5.27 -3.71
C LEU A 202 -10.04 -5.48 -4.52
N GLN A 203 -9.26 -6.50 -4.14
CA GLN A 203 -7.99 -6.84 -4.78
C GLN A 203 -7.79 -8.36 -4.78
N HIS A 204 -7.11 -8.85 -5.80
CA HIS A 204 -6.63 -10.22 -5.89
C HIS A 204 -5.16 -10.20 -6.28
N LEU A 205 -4.30 -10.69 -5.38
CA LEU A 205 -2.85 -10.77 -5.58
C LEU A 205 -2.44 -12.23 -5.76
N SER A 206 -1.72 -12.51 -6.82
CA SER A 206 -1.34 -13.86 -7.21
C SER A 206 0.02 -13.88 -7.93
N LEU A 207 0.52 -15.05 -8.24
CA LEU A 207 1.73 -15.24 -9.04
C LEU A 207 1.65 -14.52 -10.40
N GLN A 208 0.43 -14.38 -10.98
CA GLN A 208 0.24 -13.74 -12.28
C GLN A 208 0.38 -12.23 -12.23
N ASN A 209 0.30 -11.62 -11.04
CA ASN A 209 0.34 -10.16 -10.93
C ASN A 209 1.41 -9.58 -10.01
N GLN A 210 1.47 -9.93 -8.75
CA GLN A 210 2.42 -9.26 -7.84
C GLN A 210 3.06 -10.19 -6.81
N LEU A 211 2.42 -11.30 -6.40
CA LEU A 211 3.02 -12.27 -5.49
C LEU A 211 4.03 -13.15 -6.23
N GLN A 212 4.95 -13.73 -5.48
CA GLN A 212 5.92 -14.70 -6.03
C GLN A 212 5.45 -16.14 -5.92
N ASP A 213 4.34 -16.42 -5.20
CA ASP A 213 3.71 -17.73 -5.08
C ASP A 213 2.21 -17.57 -4.81
N ASN A 214 1.43 -18.60 -5.18
CA ASN A 214 0.00 -18.66 -4.91
C ASN A 214 -0.37 -19.34 -3.59
N ILE A 215 0.55 -20.06 -2.96
CA ILE A 215 0.30 -20.79 -1.72
C ILE A 215 0.58 -19.87 -0.54
N VAL A 216 -0.48 -19.37 0.08
CA VAL A 216 -0.40 -18.53 1.27
C VAL A 216 -0.49 -19.41 2.52
N ARG A 217 0.53 -19.38 3.37
CA ARG A 217 0.61 -20.15 4.62
C ARG A 217 0.15 -19.36 5.84
N PHE A 218 0.48 -18.08 5.87
CA PHE A 218 0.18 -17.24 7.02
C PHE A 218 0.09 -15.77 6.63
N ILE A 219 -0.71 -14.99 7.36
CA ILE A 219 -0.85 -13.55 7.19
C ILE A 219 -0.68 -12.89 8.56
N CYS A 220 0.18 -11.90 8.65
CA CYS A 220 0.38 -11.07 9.83
C CYS A 220 0.09 -9.61 9.50
N VAL A 221 -0.82 -9.00 10.24
CA VAL A 221 -1.11 -7.56 10.13
C VAL A 221 -0.08 -6.82 10.98
N GLN A 222 0.73 -5.99 10.33
CA GLN A 222 1.70 -5.14 11.01
C GLN A 222 1.01 -3.90 11.57
N ASP A 223 0.24 -3.23 10.74
CA ASP A 223 -0.56 -2.06 11.08
C ASP A 223 -1.70 -1.87 10.06
N ASN A 224 -2.40 -0.75 10.12
CA ASN A 224 -3.50 -0.47 9.19
C ASN A 224 -3.06 -0.31 7.72
N ARG A 225 -1.76 -0.19 7.45
CA ARG A 225 -1.19 0.05 6.12
C ARG A 225 -0.31 -1.07 5.61
N GLN A 226 0.07 -2.03 6.46
CA GLN A 226 1.03 -3.07 6.09
C GLN A 226 0.64 -4.44 6.63
N ILE A 227 0.78 -5.45 5.78
CA ILE A 227 0.71 -6.85 6.17
C ILE A 227 1.92 -7.61 5.64
N TRP A 228 2.24 -8.71 6.34
CA TRP A 228 3.19 -9.70 5.89
C TRP A 228 2.48 -10.98 5.50
N VAL A 229 2.94 -11.60 4.43
CA VAL A 229 2.38 -12.86 3.91
C VAL A 229 3.50 -13.88 3.81
N ALA A 230 3.35 -15.01 4.52
CA ALA A 230 4.21 -16.18 4.34
C ALA A 230 3.67 -17.01 3.18
N LEU A 231 4.55 -17.31 2.26
CA LEU A 231 4.27 -18.12 1.09
C LEU A 231 5.01 -19.46 1.20
N ASP A 232 4.59 -20.45 0.45
CA ASP A 232 5.34 -21.69 0.34
C ASP A 232 6.73 -21.43 -0.29
N ASN A 233 6.81 -20.44 -1.15
CA ASN A 233 8.07 -19.95 -1.69
C ASN A 233 8.24 -18.46 -1.45
N GLY A 234 8.94 -18.11 -0.35
CA GLY A 234 9.30 -16.74 -0.01
C GLY A 234 8.33 -16.00 0.89
N LEU A 235 8.52 -14.71 0.98
CA LEU A 235 7.80 -13.79 1.85
C LEU A 235 7.37 -12.56 1.04
N SER A 236 6.20 -12.00 1.36
CA SER A 236 5.75 -10.75 0.74
C SER A 236 5.32 -9.76 1.81
N GLN A 237 5.81 -8.54 1.72
CA GLN A 237 5.31 -7.40 2.46
C GLN A 237 4.36 -6.62 1.56
N ILE A 238 3.15 -6.38 2.02
CA ILE A 238 2.11 -5.70 1.26
C ILE A 238 1.76 -4.41 1.96
N SER A 239 1.90 -3.30 1.25
CA SER A 239 1.59 -1.96 1.76
C SER A 239 0.34 -1.42 1.06
N PHE A 240 -0.58 -0.84 1.83
CA PHE A 240 -1.81 -0.20 1.37
C PHE A 240 -1.62 1.32 1.40
N ASP A 241 -2.12 1.99 0.36
CA ASP A 241 -1.96 3.44 0.19
C ASP A 241 -0.52 3.92 0.40
N PRO A 242 0.47 3.28 -0.25
CA PRO A 242 1.84 3.77 -0.15
C PRO A 242 1.89 5.20 -0.72
N PRO A 243 2.80 6.04 -0.23
CA PRO A 243 2.98 7.38 -0.78
C PRO A 243 3.55 7.37 -2.21
N ILE A 244 3.65 6.20 -2.83
CA ILE A 244 4.21 5.97 -4.16
C ILE A 244 3.22 5.16 -5.00
N THR A 245 2.86 5.68 -6.17
CA THR A 245 2.11 4.97 -7.20
C THR A 245 3.05 4.58 -8.34
N LEU A 246 3.09 3.30 -8.69
CA LEU A 246 3.88 2.80 -9.82
C LEU A 246 3.03 2.79 -11.10
N LEU A 247 3.53 3.45 -12.13
CA LEU A 247 2.99 3.40 -13.49
C LEU A 247 3.84 2.41 -14.30
N GLY A 248 3.56 1.12 -14.15
CA GLY A 248 4.36 0.05 -14.75
C GLY A 248 4.00 -0.28 -16.21
N LYS A 249 4.59 -1.35 -16.74
CA LYS A 249 4.38 -1.84 -18.12
C LYS A 249 2.92 -2.05 -18.50
N ARG A 250 2.05 -2.32 -17.52
CA ARG A 250 0.60 -2.52 -17.75
C ARG A 250 -0.15 -1.23 -18.08
N SER A 251 0.45 -0.04 -17.82
CA SER A 251 -0.19 1.21 -18.20
C SER A 251 -0.16 1.51 -19.69
N GLU A 252 0.66 0.77 -20.46
CA GLU A 252 0.81 0.87 -21.93
C GLU A 252 1.07 2.27 -22.47
N ILE A 253 1.47 3.20 -21.59
CA ILE A 253 1.64 4.62 -21.91
C ILE A 253 3.02 4.97 -22.46
N GLY A 254 3.96 4.04 -22.42
CA GLY A 254 5.33 4.26 -22.92
C GLY A 254 6.25 4.97 -21.92
N LYS A 255 7.37 5.51 -22.43
CA LYS A 255 8.40 6.16 -21.61
C LYS A 255 8.02 7.61 -21.35
N LEU A 256 8.03 8.01 -20.08
CA LEU A 256 7.72 9.37 -19.64
C LEU A 256 8.69 10.40 -20.25
N VAL A 257 8.12 11.49 -20.77
CA VAL A 257 8.85 12.66 -21.28
C VAL A 257 8.54 13.89 -20.44
N ASN A 258 7.27 14.13 -20.13
CA ASN A 258 6.83 15.27 -19.33
C ASN A 258 5.53 14.95 -18.59
N ALA A 259 5.22 15.74 -17.56
CA ALA A 259 3.98 15.62 -16.81
C ALA A 259 3.57 16.96 -16.20
N GLY A 260 2.29 17.06 -15.86
CA GLY A 260 1.73 18.20 -15.16
C GLY A 260 0.36 17.89 -14.60
N LEU A 261 -0.13 18.75 -13.73
CA LEU A 261 -1.46 18.66 -13.13
C LEU A 261 -2.33 19.83 -13.59
N ASP A 262 -3.62 19.52 -13.77
CA ASP A 262 -4.70 20.50 -13.83
C ASP A 262 -5.78 20.07 -12.85
N GLY A 263 -5.82 20.72 -11.69
CA GLY A 263 -6.61 20.26 -10.55
C GLY A 263 -6.19 18.85 -10.11
N GLU A 264 -7.12 17.91 -10.18
CA GLU A 264 -6.89 16.48 -9.86
C GLU A 264 -6.56 15.62 -11.09
N GLU A 265 -6.47 16.21 -12.28
CA GLU A 265 -6.14 15.51 -13.52
C GLU A 265 -4.62 15.51 -13.75
N LEU A 266 -4.03 14.32 -13.79
CA LEU A 266 -2.63 14.11 -14.17
C LEU A 266 -2.53 13.98 -15.68
N TYR A 267 -1.81 14.89 -16.31
CA TYR A 267 -1.44 14.84 -17.72
C TYR A 267 -0.01 14.35 -17.87
N ILE A 268 0.22 13.41 -18.77
CA ILE A 268 1.56 12.90 -19.08
C ILE A 268 1.82 12.92 -20.59
N GLN A 269 3.05 13.28 -20.92
CA GLN A 269 3.62 13.11 -22.24
C GLN A 269 4.59 11.94 -22.20
N THR A 270 4.46 11.04 -23.15
CA THR A 270 5.38 9.92 -23.34
C THR A 270 5.89 9.88 -24.77
N ASN A 271 6.76 8.92 -25.07
CA ASN A 271 7.19 8.64 -26.44
C ASN A 271 6.07 8.10 -27.33
N LEU A 272 4.92 7.67 -26.76
CA LEU A 272 3.77 7.15 -27.49
C LEU A 272 2.64 8.19 -27.68
N GLY A 273 2.68 9.31 -26.95
CA GLY A 273 1.65 10.34 -27.05
C GLY A 273 1.39 11.09 -25.75
N TYR A 274 0.19 11.65 -25.68
CA TYR A 274 -0.29 12.41 -24.53
C TYR A 274 -1.46 11.68 -23.89
N PHE A 275 -1.46 11.63 -22.57
CA PHE A 275 -2.44 10.87 -21.82
C PHE A 275 -2.86 11.64 -20.58
N LYS A 276 -4.08 11.36 -20.09
CA LYS A 276 -4.55 11.88 -18.81
C LYS A 276 -5.24 10.82 -17.96
N ARG A 277 -5.26 11.05 -16.66
CA ARG A 277 -5.98 10.26 -15.67
C ARG A 277 -6.14 11.05 -14.40
N SER A 278 -7.30 10.96 -13.75
CA SER A 278 -7.49 11.56 -12.42
C SER A 278 -6.55 10.93 -11.39
N LEU A 279 -6.00 11.74 -10.50
CA LEU A 279 -5.17 11.29 -9.38
C LEU A 279 -5.96 10.32 -8.50
N GLY A 280 -5.30 9.25 -8.06
CA GLY A 280 -5.94 8.21 -7.26
C GLY A 280 -6.88 7.28 -8.02
N ALA A 281 -7.18 7.55 -9.31
CA ALA A 281 -7.98 6.64 -10.11
C ALA A 281 -7.20 5.37 -10.51
N THR A 282 -7.89 4.23 -10.50
CA THR A 282 -7.36 2.94 -10.98
C THR A 282 -7.69 2.69 -12.46
N SER A 283 -8.51 3.56 -13.07
CA SER A 283 -8.86 3.49 -14.49
C SER A 283 -7.64 3.64 -15.39
N PRO A 284 -7.65 3.06 -16.60
CA PRO A 284 -6.59 3.25 -17.58
C PRO A 284 -6.40 4.74 -17.94
N PHE A 285 -5.19 5.09 -18.38
CA PHE A 285 -4.93 6.38 -18.97
C PHE A 285 -5.72 6.57 -20.26
N ILE A 286 -6.27 7.74 -20.45
CA ILE A 286 -7.02 8.12 -21.66
C ILE A 286 -6.09 8.94 -22.57
N SER A 287 -6.01 8.58 -23.84
CA SER A 287 -5.26 9.37 -24.84
C SER A 287 -5.94 10.72 -25.06
N VAL A 288 -5.14 11.78 -25.09
CA VAL A 288 -5.60 13.15 -25.30
C VAL A 288 -4.78 13.85 -26.39
N SER A 289 -5.27 14.98 -26.87
CA SER A 289 -4.54 15.78 -27.85
C SER A 289 -3.35 16.54 -27.21
N LYS A 290 -2.35 16.86 -28.03
CA LYS A 290 -1.25 17.71 -27.60
C LYS A 290 -1.74 19.07 -27.11
N ALA A 291 -2.73 19.65 -27.79
CA ALA A 291 -3.29 20.97 -27.47
C ALA A 291 -3.97 20.98 -26.08
N GLU A 292 -4.58 19.87 -25.67
CA GLU A 292 -5.20 19.71 -24.37
C GLU A 292 -4.14 19.56 -23.26
N ALA A 293 -3.12 18.75 -23.48
CA ALA A 293 -2.15 18.41 -22.46
C ALA A 293 -1.06 19.47 -22.25
N GLN A 294 -0.62 20.15 -23.32
CA GLN A 294 0.53 21.04 -23.29
C GLN A 294 0.42 22.22 -22.30
N PRO A 295 -0.74 22.85 -22.07
CA PRO A 295 -0.87 23.91 -21.07
C PRO A 295 -0.61 23.47 -19.64
N CYS A 296 -0.79 22.17 -19.34
CA CYS A 296 -0.58 21.59 -18.01
C CYS A 296 0.89 21.34 -17.72
N PHE A 297 1.76 21.34 -18.72
CA PHE A 297 3.18 21.05 -18.55
C PHE A 297 3.96 22.28 -18.12
N ARG A 298 4.82 22.10 -17.09
CA ARG A 298 5.75 23.13 -16.67
C ARG A 298 6.77 23.37 -17.79
N ILE A 299 6.89 24.60 -18.23
CA ILE A 299 7.96 25.00 -19.17
C ILE A 299 9.17 25.40 -18.32
N GLU A 300 10.24 24.63 -18.40
CA GLU A 300 11.53 25.01 -17.79
C GLU A 300 12.09 26.20 -18.58
N LYS A 301 12.03 27.39 -17.99
CA LYS A 301 12.49 28.64 -18.62
C LYS A 301 13.99 28.84 -18.50
N GLU A 302 14.67 28.14 -17.59
CA GLU A 302 16.09 28.25 -17.31
C GLU A 302 16.75 26.86 -17.18
N PRO A 303 18.04 26.69 -17.52
CA PRO A 303 18.74 25.46 -17.26
C PRO A 303 18.79 25.20 -15.75
N ALA A 304 18.54 23.92 -15.36
CA ALA A 304 18.57 23.52 -13.97
C ALA A 304 19.90 23.92 -13.29
N PRO A 305 19.84 24.45 -12.06
CA PRO A 305 21.06 24.78 -11.34
C PRO A 305 21.86 23.50 -11.04
N THR A 306 23.16 23.65 -10.88
CA THR A 306 24.02 22.53 -10.42
C THR A 306 24.11 22.54 -8.89
N VAL A 307 24.43 21.38 -8.29
CA VAL A 307 24.62 21.26 -6.84
C VAL A 307 25.61 22.33 -6.32
N LYS A 308 26.73 22.51 -7.01
CA LYS A 308 27.75 23.52 -6.67
C LYS A 308 27.29 24.97 -6.74
N LYS A 309 26.24 25.26 -7.51
CA LYS A 309 25.63 26.60 -7.56
C LYS A 309 24.60 26.83 -6.45
N LEU A 310 23.96 25.77 -5.99
CA LEU A 310 22.92 25.82 -4.96
C LEU A 310 23.50 25.83 -3.56
N PHE A 311 24.55 25.05 -3.32
CA PHE A 311 25.09 24.84 -1.97
C PHE A 311 26.47 25.47 -1.82
N ARG A 312 26.68 26.19 -0.72
CA ARG A 312 28.01 26.73 -0.33
C ARG A 312 28.96 25.62 0.07
N ASP A 313 28.44 24.61 0.76
CA ASP A 313 29.14 23.42 1.19
C ASP A 313 28.44 22.18 0.61
N THR A 314 29.06 21.56 -0.36
CA THR A 314 28.52 20.37 -1.01
C THR A 314 28.72 19.12 -0.16
N GLU A 315 29.67 19.08 0.78
CA GLU A 315 29.84 17.94 1.68
C GLU A 315 28.69 17.82 2.66
N ALA A 316 28.09 18.95 3.06
CA ALA A 316 26.94 18.98 3.96
C ALA A 316 25.69 18.31 3.40
N VAL A 317 25.59 18.10 2.08
CA VAL A 317 24.46 17.39 1.47
C VAL A 317 24.71 15.88 1.29
N GLY A 318 25.85 15.39 1.77
CA GLY A 318 26.21 13.97 1.81
C GLY A 318 26.22 13.34 0.44
N VAL A 319 25.57 12.18 0.29
CA VAL A 319 25.52 11.44 -0.98
C VAL A 319 24.99 12.24 -2.16
N PHE A 320 24.20 13.30 -1.90
CA PHE A 320 23.64 14.17 -2.94
C PHE A 320 24.63 15.21 -3.47
N ALA A 321 25.87 15.28 -2.94
CA ALA A 321 26.93 16.11 -3.48
C ALA A 321 27.23 15.79 -4.95
N ASP A 322 27.11 14.51 -5.31
CA ASP A 322 27.34 14.00 -6.65
C ASP A 322 26.06 13.86 -7.49
N ALA A 323 24.97 14.53 -7.10
CA ALA A 323 23.73 14.46 -7.84
C ALA A 323 23.91 14.94 -9.30
N GLU A 324 23.60 14.05 -10.25
CA GLU A 324 23.70 14.33 -11.69
C GLU A 324 22.66 15.35 -12.15
N HIS A 325 21.52 15.38 -11.46
CA HIS A 325 20.40 16.22 -11.82
C HIS A 325 19.78 16.93 -10.62
N VAL A 326 19.43 18.18 -10.83
CA VAL A 326 18.74 19.05 -9.87
C VAL A 326 17.45 19.54 -10.52
N TYR A 327 16.31 19.32 -9.85
CA TYR A 327 15.00 19.70 -10.37
C TYR A 327 14.34 20.71 -9.42
N PRO A 328 14.06 21.96 -9.88
CA PRO A 328 13.30 22.93 -9.09
C PRO A 328 11.91 22.41 -8.77
N ALA A 329 11.49 22.47 -7.50
CA ALA A 329 10.20 21.96 -7.03
C ALA A 329 9.26 23.07 -6.52
N GLY A 330 9.75 24.30 -6.40
CA GLY A 330 9.01 25.43 -5.86
C GLY A 330 9.97 26.47 -5.28
N ASP A 331 9.46 27.34 -4.43
CA ASP A 331 10.24 28.40 -3.80
C ASP A 331 11.35 27.81 -2.92
N ASN A 332 12.60 27.92 -3.41
CA ASN A 332 13.80 27.39 -2.75
C ASN A 332 13.78 25.86 -2.48
N LEU A 333 12.90 25.11 -3.12
CA LEU A 333 12.84 23.65 -3.04
C LEU A 333 13.45 23.01 -4.31
N TYR A 334 14.29 22.01 -4.09
CA TYR A 334 15.02 21.32 -5.17
C TYR A 334 15.07 19.83 -4.90
N TRP A 335 14.69 19.02 -5.89
CA TRP A 335 14.96 17.60 -5.89
C TRP A 335 16.36 17.32 -6.43
N LEU A 336 17.15 16.59 -5.68
CA LEU A 336 18.44 16.06 -6.09
C LEU A 336 18.31 14.54 -6.24
N SER A 337 18.80 13.97 -7.34
CA SER A 337 18.81 12.52 -7.53
C SER A 337 20.21 11.96 -7.72
N VAL A 338 20.45 10.87 -7.02
CA VAL A 338 21.62 10.00 -7.15
C VAL A 338 21.15 8.59 -7.51
N GLU A 339 22.04 7.64 -7.61
CA GLU A 339 21.78 6.32 -8.19
C GLU A 339 20.54 5.60 -7.60
N ASN A 340 20.40 5.49 -6.29
CA ASN A 340 19.34 4.70 -5.65
C ASN A 340 18.38 5.54 -4.81
N GLU A 341 18.52 6.87 -4.84
CA GLU A 341 17.72 7.73 -4.00
C GLU A 341 17.49 9.12 -4.59
N ALA A 342 16.48 9.80 -4.08
CA ALA A 342 16.24 11.21 -4.34
C ALA A 342 15.97 11.96 -3.03
N GLY A 343 16.49 13.17 -2.91
CA GLY A 343 16.28 14.05 -1.77
C GLY A 343 15.61 15.35 -2.18
N LEU A 344 14.61 15.79 -1.41
CA LEU A 344 14.04 17.12 -1.52
C LEU A 344 14.73 18.04 -0.50
N PHE A 345 15.35 19.09 -0.99
CA PHE A 345 16.07 20.07 -0.18
C PHE A 345 15.37 21.43 -0.24
N HIS A 346 15.22 22.04 0.90
CA HIS A 346 14.97 23.50 0.99
C HIS A 346 16.32 24.20 1.10
N VAL A 347 16.59 25.12 0.20
CA VAL A 347 17.89 25.83 0.10
C VAL A 347 17.68 27.31 0.44
N ALA A 348 18.29 27.75 1.52
CA ALA A 348 18.31 29.16 1.93
C ALA A 348 19.76 29.61 2.12
N ASP A 349 20.14 30.71 1.47
CA ASP A 349 21.51 31.27 1.52
C ASP A 349 22.62 30.25 1.24
N GLY A 350 22.36 29.28 0.37
CA GLY A 350 23.30 28.22 0.01
C GLY A 350 23.45 27.11 1.06
N ILE A 351 22.56 27.09 2.07
CA ILE A 351 22.48 26.02 3.06
C ILE A 351 21.25 25.16 2.74
N GLY A 352 21.45 23.85 2.56
CA GLY A 352 20.41 22.90 2.27
C GLY A 352 19.88 22.20 3.51
N THR A 353 18.56 22.15 3.66
CA THR A 353 17.87 21.34 4.67
C THR A 353 17.09 20.24 3.97
N LEU A 354 17.45 18.98 4.23
CA LEU A 354 16.72 17.82 3.69
C LEU A 354 15.31 17.77 4.28
N LYS A 355 14.31 17.76 3.43
CA LYS A 355 12.88 17.69 3.80
C LYS A 355 12.30 16.30 3.61
N CYS A 356 12.72 15.59 2.55
CA CYS A 356 12.23 14.27 2.23
C CYS A 356 13.36 13.48 1.56
N ARG A 357 13.43 12.18 1.83
CA ARG A 357 14.35 11.24 1.20
C ARG A 357 13.58 10.03 0.69
N LEU A 358 13.73 9.73 -0.58
CA LEU A 358 13.15 8.57 -1.23
C LEU A 358 14.27 7.56 -1.49
N LEU A 359 14.17 6.39 -0.86
CA LEU A 359 15.08 5.26 -1.07
C LEU A 359 14.37 4.28 -2.00
N PHE A 360 14.84 4.16 -3.24
CA PHE A 360 14.16 3.36 -4.25
C PHE A 360 14.31 1.86 -4.03
N ASP A 361 15.38 1.42 -3.38
CA ASP A 361 15.62 0.01 -3.05
C ASP A 361 14.58 -0.54 -2.05
N ASN A 362 14.08 0.29 -1.14
CA ASN A 362 13.05 -0.10 -0.17
C ASN A 362 11.72 -0.54 -0.81
N TYR A 363 11.51 -0.23 -2.08
CA TYR A 363 10.28 -0.56 -2.82
C TYR A 363 10.50 -1.65 -3.86
N ASN A 364 11.60 -2.40 -3.76
CA ASN A 364 12.00 -3.41 -4.77
C ASN A 364 11.99 -2.85 -6.21
N MET A 365 12.17 -1.55 -6.30
CA MET A 365 12.29 -0.88 -7.56
C MET A 365 13.77 -1.00 -7.95
N ASN A 366 14.13 -2.06 -8.69
CA ASN A 366 15.39 -2.11 -9.45
C ASN A 366 15.41 -0.95 -10.46
N LEU A 367 15.38 0.26 -9.91
CA LEU A 367 15.50 1.50 -10.63
C LEU A 367 16.98 1.71 -10.91
N VAL A 368 17.51 0.98 -11.89
CA VAL A 368 18.78 1.35 -12.48
C VAL A 368 18.64 2.75 -13.04
N THR A 369 19.28 3.66 -12.41
CA THR A 369 18.94 5.08 -12.31
C THR A 369 19.64 5.97 -13.32
N ARG A 370 20.37 5.41 -14.24
CA ARG A 370 20.89 6.20 -15.37
C ARG A 370 19.72 6.75 -16.19
N GLY A 371 19.45 8.03 -16.03
CA GLY A 371 18.42 8.77 -16.76
C GLY A 371 17.10 8.99 -16.03
N LYS A 372 17.10 9.02 -14.71
CA LYS A 372 15.93 9.48 -13.93
C LYS A 372 15.55 10.90 -14.33
N ARG A 373 14.31 11.08 -14.60
CA ARG A 373 13.70 12.41 -14.66
C ARG A 373 12.74 12.55 -13.48
N ILE A 374 12.93 13.60 -12.70
CA ILE A 374 12.02 13.97 -11.62
C ILE A 374 11.22 15.17 -12.11
N ILE A 375 9.90 15.05 -12.11
CA ILE A 375 8.98 16.11 -12.53
C ILE A 375 8.13 16.45 -11.31
N PRO A 376 8.42 17.56 -10.61
CA PRO A 376 7.53 18.05 -9.56
C PRO A 376 6.19 18.45 -10.15
N LEU A 377 5.11 17.88 -9.62
CA LEU A 377 3.74 18.18 -10.05
C LEU A 377 3.13 19.29 -9.19
N ASN A 378 3.34 19.24 -7.89
CA ASN A 378 2.99 20.26 -6.91
C ASN A 378 3.89 20.12 -5.67
N ASP A 379 3.56 20.82 -4.56
CA ASP A 379 4.37 20.83 -3.32
C ASP A 379 4.41 19.46 -2.61
N SER A 380 3.53 18.53 -2.98
CA SER A 380 3.38 17.23 -2.32
C SER A 380 3.59 16.04 -3.26
N LEU A 381 3.57 16.26 -4.58
CA LEU A 381 3.61 15.19 -5.57
C LEU A 381 4.77 15.37 -6.54
N VAL A 382 5.45 14.27 -6.80
CA VAL A 382 6.53 14.19 -7.77
C VAL A 382 6.38 12.94 -8.62
N LEU A 383 6.60 13.06 -9.92
CA LEU A 383 6.66 11.93 -10.84
C LEU A 383 8.12 11.61 -11.15
N VAL A 384 8.51 10.35 -10.97
CA VAL A 384 9.87 9.88 -11.20
C VAL A 384 9.88 8.91 -12.37
N SER A 385 10.71 9.17 -13.36
CA SER A 385 10.93 8.25 -14.49
C SER A 385 12.15 7.38 -14.24
N ALA A 386 12.04 6.08 -14.46
CA ALA A 386 13.14 5.12 -14.35
C ALA A 386 13.45 4.43 -15.68
N MET A 387 14.67 3.91 -15.83
CA MET A 387 15.11 3.32 -17.11
C MET A 387 14.56 1.94 -17.42
N GLN A 388 14.19 1.15 -16.42
CA GLN A 388 13.62 -0.17 -16.65
C GLN A 388 12.10 -0.14 -16.67
N GLY A 389 11.58 0.21 -17.80
CA GLY A 389 10.15 0.19 -18.00
C GLY A 389 9.50 1.38 -17.33
N THR A 390 8.57 1.80 -17.94
CA THR A 390 7.53 2.72 -17.57
C THR A 390 7.11 2.47 -16.13
N LEU A 391 7.55 3.31 -15.27
CA LEU A 391 6.95 3.58 -13.99
C LEU A 391 5.84 4.58 -14.20
#